data_fe4a60597024660b1bb1ac2bb1f62f17
#
_entry.id   fe4a60597024660b1bb1ac2bb1f62f17
#
_cell.length_a   1.000
_cell.length_b   1.000
_cell.length_c   1.000
_cell.angle_alpha   90.00
_cell.angle_beta   90.00
_cell.angle_gamma   90.00
#
_symmetry.space_group_name_H-M   'P 1'
#
loop_
_entity.id
_entity.type
_entity.pdbx_description
1 polymer ?
#
loop_
_entity_poly.entity_id
_entity_poly.type
_entity_poly.pdbx_seq_one_letter_code
_entity_poly.pdbx_strand_id
1 'polypeptide(L)'
;MGQRWRVDRRGFLRAGAGAAALAATWPGRASAQGRPIKIGYVSPQTGPLAGFGEADTFVVGGVRKTLGKGLKIRDRVHPVEILVRDSQSDPNRAAEVASRLILSDKIDLMLVASTPETTNPVSDQCEVNGTPAVSSVCPWQPWFLARGGKPDVGFKSTYHFFWGLEDIIGVFIDMWNSVETNKVVGALWPNDGDGNAWGDKERGFPPALAKAGYKVIDPGRYPNLTDDFSSQIATFKREKVEIVTGVPIPPDWTTFWKQAAQQGFRPKVASIGKALLFPRSVEALGDLGDGMSTEVWWTPQHPFKSSLTGASAAAFAAEYTRETKKQWTQPLGFIHALFEVGLDALKRAASVDDKGAIVAAIKATNLNTLVGPISWAKGPVPNVTKTPLVGGQWGRGKDVRFDMTIVSNRSAPNIPTGGKLRPLKQA
;
A
#
# COMPACT_ATOMS: atom_id res chain seq x y z
N MET A 1 -1.15 58.24 75.24
CA MET A 1 -0.74 59.31 74.28
C MET A 1 -0.68 58.67 72.90
N GLY A 2 -1.72 58.93 72.09
CA GLY A 2 -1.83 58.32 70.73
C GLY A 2 -1.37 59.31 69.65
N GLN A 3 -0.51 58.91 68.79
CA GLN A 3 -0.21 59.63 67.54
C GLN A 3 -0.91 58.93 66.37
N ARG A 4 -1.87 59.62 65.79
CA ARG A 4 -2.54 59.27 64.55
C ARG A 4 -1.73 59.81 63.39
N TRP A 5 -1.20 58.93 62.52
CA TRP A 5 -0.61 59.29 61.23
C TRP A 5 -1.75 59.55 60.22
N ARG A 6 -1.82 60.75 59.74
CA ARG A 6 -2.70 61.12 58.60
C ARG A 6 -1.93 60.86 57.31
N VAL A 7 -2.39 59.91 56.48
CA VAL A 7 -1.88 59.71 55.11
C VAL A 7 -2.57 60.69 54.21
N ASP A 8 -1.77 61.58 53.60
CA ASP A 8 -2.25 62.59 52.65
C ASP A 8 -2.64 61.98 51.30
N ARG A 9 -3.84 62.27 50.85
CA ARG A 9 -4.41 61.76 49.57
C ARG A 9 -3.64 62.16 48.31
N ARG A 10 -2.70 63.11 48.41
CA ARG A 10 -1.87 63.58 47.30
C ARG A 10 -0.60 62.74 47.07
N GLY A 11 -0.18 61.93 48.05
CA GLY A 11 0.95 61.02 47.90
C GLY A 11 0.61 59.73 47.14
N PHE A 12 -0.66 59.34 47.08
CA PHE A 12 -1.11 58.10 46.45
C PHE A 12 -1.23 58.16 44.90
N LEU A 13 -1.28 59.38 44.35
CA LEU A 13 -1.44 59.58 42.91
C LEU A 13 -0.09 59.70 42.13
N ARG A 14 1.06 59.71 42.81
CA ARG A 14 2.38 59.76 42.17
C ARG A 14 3.14 58.43 42.14
N ALA A 15 2.69 57.40 42.82
CA ALA A 15 3.26 56.05 42.79
C ALA A 15 2.55 55.12 41.77
N GLY A 16 1.47 55.54 41.12
CA GLY A 16 0.67 54.76 40.18
C GLY A 16 1.06 54.93 38.67
N ALA A 17 2.00 55.81 38.34
CA ALA A 17 2.31 56.10 36.94
C ALA A 17 3.59 55.41 36.42
N GLY A 18 4.28 54.63 37.27
CA GLY A 18 5.54 53.97 36.91
C GLY A 18 5.45 52.45 36.61
N ALA A 19 4.29 51.83 36.83
CA ALA A 19 4.18 50.34 36.75
C ALA A 19 3.32 49.85 35.57
N ALA A 20 2.85 50.73 34.65
CA ALA A 20 2.00 50.39 33.51
C ALA A 20 2.74 50.27 32.15
N ALA A 21 4.10 50.31 32.16
CA ALA A 21 4.86 50.37 30.90
C ALA A 21 5.75 49.14 30.64
N LEU A 22 5.59 48.02 31.34
CA LEU A 22 6.40 46.80 31.14
C LEU A 22 5.62 45.50 31.01
N ALA A 23 4.36 45.55 30.53
CA ALA A 23 3.58 44.39 30.16
C ALA A 23 3.12 44.42 28.70
N ALA A 24 3.92 45.00 27.79
CA ALA A 24 3.84 44.72 26.38
C ALA A 24 4.67 43.43 26.10
N THR A 25 4.37 42.33 26.81
CA THR A 25 4.73 41.01 26.32
C THR A 25 3.93 40.83 25.06
N TRP A 26 4.64 40.81 23.92
CA TRP A 26 4.05 40.31 22.68
C TRP A 26 3.25 39.06 23.00
N PRO A 27 1.96 39.00 22.64
CA PRO A 27 1.26 37.73 22.67
C PRO A 27 1.97 36.89 21.65
N GLY A 28 2.79 35.96 22.09
CA GLY A 28 3.17 34.85 21.22
C GLY A 28 1.85 34.43 20.60
N ARG A 29 1.75 34.49 19.24
CA ARG A 29 0.57 34.03 18.52
C ARG A 29 0.30 32.61 18.99
N ALA A 30 -0.55 32.43 19.97
CA ALA A 30 -1.11 31.11 20.28
C ALA A 30 -1.77 30.68 18.96
N SER A 31 -1.19 29.69 18.30
CA SER A 31 -1.76 29.12 17.09
C SER A 31 -3.18 28.70 17.45
N ALA A 32 -4.17 29.31 16.82
CA ALA A 32 -5.56 29.01 17.11
C ALA A 32 -5.77 27.51 16.86
N GLN A 33 -6.30 26.82 17.86
CA GLN A 33 -6.58 25.40 17.75
C GLN A 33 -7.73 25.22 16.74
N GLY A 34 -7.45 24.44 15.69
CA GLY A 34 -8.48 24.01 14.75
C GLY A 34 -9.28 22.82 15.31
N ARG A 35 -10.42 22.49 14.68
CA ARG A 35 -11.16 21.28 15.02
C ARG A 35 -10.32 20.02 14.78
N PRO A 36 -10.59 18.91 15.45
CA PRO A 36 -9.98 17.63 15.13
C PRO A 36 -10.26 17.22 13.67
N ILE A 37 -9.26 16.66 13.00
CA ILE A 37 -9.37 16.01 11.69
C ILE A 37 -9.40 14.51 11.93
N LYS A 38 -10.38 13.82 11.33
CA LYS A 38 -10.55 12.38 11.45
C LYS A 38 -10.15 11.70 10.15
N ILE A 39 -9.16 10.81 10.21
CA ILE A 39 -8.73 9.98 9.09
C ILE A 39 -9.21 8.56 9.37
N GLY A 40 -10.06 8.01 8.50
CA GLY A 40 -10.40 6.58 8.50
C GLY A 40 -9.30 5.79 7.78
N TYR A 41 -8.89 4.68 8.34
CA TYR A 41 -7.98 3.74 7.71
C TYR A 41 -8.55 2.33 7.78
N VAL A 42 -8.74 1.69 6.62
CA VAL A 42 -9.26 0.33 6.51
C VAL A 42 -8.21 -0.59 5.90
N SER A 43 -7.93 -1.71 6.56
CA SER A 43 -7.01 -2.74 6.07
C SER A 43 -7.42 -4.13 6.60
N PRO A 44 -6.96 -5.24 5.99
CA PRO A 44 -7.20 -6.58 6.49
C PRO A 44 -6.19 -6.93 7.59
N GLN A 45 -6.49 -6.62 8.84
CA GLN A 45 -5.63 -6.97 9.98
C GLN A 45 -5.75 -8.43 10.39
N THR A 46 -6.88 -9.06 10.04
CA THR A 46 -7.17 -10.48 10.27
C THR A 46 -7.66 -11.18 8.99
N GLY A 47 -7.69 -12.52 9.02
CA GLY A 47 -8.10 -13.34 7.89
C GLY A 47 -6.98 -13.66 6.89
N PRO A 48 -7.33 -14.25 5.73
CA PRO A 48 -6.34 -14.74 4.74
C PRO A 48 -5.42 -13.68 4.15
N LEU A 49 -5.83 -12.41 4.17
CA LEU A 49 -5.07 -11.27 3.65
C LEU A 49 -4.33 -10.48 4.75
N ALA A 50 -4.26 -10.99 5.98
CA ALA A 50 -3.68 -10.27 7.12
C ALA A 50 -2.22 -9.84 6.92
N GLY A 51 -1.48 -10.48 6.00
CA GLY A 51 -0.14 -10.05 5.60
C GLY A 51 -0.08 -8.61 5.09
N PHE A 52 -1.15 -8.12 4.45
CA PHE A 52 -1.23 -6.74 3.96
C PHE A 52 -1.32 -5.71 5.09
N GLY A 53 -1.92 -6.07 6.23
CA GLY A 53 -2.04 -5.22 7.42
C GLY A 53 -0.91 -5.41 8.46
N GLU A 54 0.07 -6.28 8.21
CA GLU A 54 1.11 -6.62 9.20
C GLU A 54 1.92 -5.41 9.68
N ALA A 55 2.12 -4.41 8.82
CA ALA A 55 2.88 -3.20 9.14
C ALA A 55 2.05 -2.07 9.75
N ASP A 56 0.73 -2.19 9.81
CA ASP A 56 -0.19 -1.11 10.18
C ASP A 56 0.12 -0.48 11.53
N THR A 57 0.28 -1.30 12.57
CA THR A 57 0.53 -0.80 13.93
C THR A 57 1.79 0.05 13.99
N PHE A 58 2.86 -0.38 13.32
CA PHE A 58 4.12 0.35 13.25
C PHE A 58 3.94 1.67 12.49
N VAL A 59 3.36 1.62 11.28
CA VAL A 59 3.20 2.80 10.44
C VAL A 59 2.27 3.82 11.10
N VAL A 60 1.09 3.39 11.55
CA VAL A 60 0.12 4.29 12.21
C VAL A 60 0.70 4.89 13.49
N GLY A 61 1.44 4.09 14.27
CA GLY A 61 2.16 4.56 15.46
C GLY A 61 3.20 5.63 15.12
N GLY A 62 4.00 5.40 14.08
CA GLY A 62 5.01 6.36 13.59
C GLY A 62 4.37 7.65 13.06
N VAL A 63 3.28 7.56 12.31
CA VAL A 63 2.52 8.72 11.84
C VAL A 63 1.96 9.54 12.99
N ARG A 64 1.33 8.88 13.99
CA ARG A 64 0.83 9.57 15.19
C ARG A 64 1.95 10.28 15.96
N LYS A 65 3.11 9.64 16.09
CA LYS A 65 4.31 10.24 16.71
C LYS A 65 4.80 11.46 15.93
N THR A 66 4.85 11.38 14.59
CA THR A 66 5.26 12.49 13.72
C THR A 66 4.29 13.66 13.79
N LEU A 67 2.99 13.40 13.88
CA LEU A 67 1.97 14.43 14.01
C LEU A 67 2.03 15.15 15.36
N GLY A 68 2.47 14.48 16.41
CA GLY A 68 2.60 15.08 17.74
C GLY A 68 1.33 15.77 18.21
N LYS A 69 1.35 17.11 18.30
CA LYS A 69 0.21 17.94 18.74
C LYS A 69 -0.85 18.13 17.65
N GLY A 70 -0.60 17.74 16.41
CA GLY A 70 -1.53 17.87 15.29
C GLY A 70 -0.90 18.31 13.98
N LEU A 71 -1.74 18.48 12.98
CA LEU A 71 -1.38 18.92 11.64
C LEU A 71 -1.55 20.44 11.52
N LYS A 72 -0.46 21.13 11.21
CA LYS A 72 -0.54 22.58 10.94
C LYS A 72 -1.08 22.81 9.53
N ILE A 73 -2.23 23.48 9.45
CA ILE A 73 -2.86 23.90 8.20
C ILE A 73 -3.06 25.41 8.30
N ARG A 74 -2.38 26.15 7.42
CA ARG A 74 -2.31 27.62 7.47
C ARG A 74 -1.81 28.09 8.85
N ASP A 75 -2.63 28.84 9.59
CA ASP A 75 -2.36 29.44 10.90
C ASP A 75 -2.89 28.62 12.09
N ARG A 76 -3.55 27.47 11.83
CA ARG A 76 -4.17 26.61 12.85
C ARG A 76 -3.45 25.26 12.99
N VAL A 77 -3.45 24.73 14.20
CA VAL A 77 -3.02 23.34 14.46
C VAL A 77 -4.28 22.51 14.73
N HIS A 78 -4.50 21.52 13.88
CA HIS A 78 -5.62 20.59 13.96
C HIS A 78 -5.16 19.29 14.62
N PRO A 79 -5.72 18.88 15.76
CA PRO A 79 -5.54 17.51 16.25
C PRO A 79 -5.93 16.51 15.17
N VAL A 80 -5.19 15.40 15.03
CA VAL A 80 -5.50 14.36 14.04
C VAL A 80 -5.82 13.05 14.76
N GLU A 81 -6.97 12.51 14.48
CA GLU A 81 -7.44 11.23 14.94
C GLU A 81 -7.39 10.22 13.79
N ILE A 82 -6.67 9.11 13.93
CA ILE A 82 -6.60 8.03 12.95
C ILE A 82 -7.45 6.86 13.46
N LEU A 83 -8.57 6.61 12.80
CA LEU A 83 -9.54 5.56 13.12
C LEU A 83 -9.26 4.32 12.26
N VAL A 84 -8.58 3.33 12.83
CA VAL A 84 -8.25 2.09 12.14
C VAL A 84 -9.40 1.09 12.27
N ARG A 85 -9.75 0.43 11.16
CA ARG A 85 -10.79 -0.62 11.10
C ARG A 85 -10.30 -1.83 10.34
N ASP A 86 -10.55 -3.01 10.89
CA ASP A 86 -10.24 -4.29 10.29
C ASP A 86 -11.35 -4.72 9.33
N SER A 87 -11.01 -4.93 8.06
CA SER A 87 -11.90 -5.51 7.06
C SER A 87 -12.09 -7.02 7.23
N GLN A 88 -11.28 -7.68 8.07
CA GLN A 88 -11.28 -9.13 8.29
C GLN A 88 -11.11 -9.94 6.99
N SER A 89 -10.47 -9.35 5.97
CA SER A 89 -10.31 -9.92 4.63
C SER A 89 -11.66 -10.24 3.93
N ASP A 90 -12.73 -9.58 4.33
CA ASP A 90 -14.09 -9.78 3.84
C ASP A 90 -14.63 -8.51 3.17
N PRO A 91 -15.19 -8.59 1.93
CA PRO A 91 -15.66 -7.41 1.20
C PRO A 91 -16.89 -6.76 1.83
N ASN A 92 -17.80 -7.53 2.45
CA ASN A 92 -18.99 -6.98 3.10
C ASN A 92 -18.59 -6.24 4.38
N ARG A 93 -17.66 -6.82 5.14
CA ARG A 93 -17.10 -6.17 6.33
C ARG A 93 -16.34 -4.89 5.96
N ALA A 94 -15.59 -4.90 4.87
CA ALA A 94 -14.91 -3.71 4.37
C ALA A 94 -15.89 -2.57 4.06
N ALA A 95 -17.00 -2.86 3.36
CA ALA A 95 -18.08 -1.91 3.10
C ALA A 95 -18.76 -1.41 4.38
N GLU A 96 -19.06 -2.30 5.33
CA GLU A 96 -19.70 -1.99 6.60
C GLU A 96 -18.85 -1.03 7.44
N VAL A 97 -17.57 -1.34 7.64
CA VAL A 97 -16.69 -0.50 8.45
C VAL A 97 -16.43 0.85 7.79
N ALA A 98 -16.35 0.90 6.46
CA ALA A 98 -16.24 2.15 5.71
C ALA A 98 -17.48 3.02 5.89
N SER A 99 -18.68 2.45 5.74
CA SER A 99 -19.95 3.13 5.96
C SER A 99 -20.03 3.70 7.39
N ARG A 100 -19.61 2.93 8.41
CA ARG A 100 -19.56 3.41 9.80
C ARG A 100 -18.61 4.58 9.98
N LEU A 101 -17.39 4.51 9.43
CA LEU A 101 -16.41 5.61 9.47
C LEU A 101 -16.97 6.88 8.82
N ILE A 102 -17.70 6.75 7.70
CA ILE A 102 -18.27 7.89 6.96
C ILE A 102 -19.50 8.47 7.68
N LEU A 103 -20.46 7.65 8.03
CA LEU A 103 -21.77 8.08 8.47
C LEU A 103 -21.87 8.33 9.97
N SER A 104 -21.19 7.52 10.79
CA SER A 104 -21.20 7.62 12.25
C SER A 104 -20.01 8.41 12.80
N ASP A 105 -18.78 8.01 12.42
CA ASP A 105 -17.56 8.65 12.92
C ASP A 105 -17.27 9.99 12.24
N LYS A 106 -17.91 10.27 11.07
CA LYS A 106 -17.80 11.52 10.29
C LYS A 106 -16.35 11.86 9.93
N ILE A 107 -15.67 10.92 9.31
CA ILE A 107 -14.29 11.13 8.85
C ILE A 107 -14.19 12.20 7.75
N ASP A 108 -13.03 12.86 7.69
CA ASP A 108 -12.70 13.87 6.69
C ASP A 108 -12.00 13.26 5.47
N LEU A 109 -11.22 12.21 5.69
CA LEU A 109 -10.44 11.50 4.68
C LEU A 109 -10.45 10.00 4.95
N MET A 110 -10.65 9.19 3.91
CA MET A 110 -10.48 7.74 3.96
C MET A 110 -9.16 7.34 3.32
N LEU A 111 -8.43 6.44 3.98
CA LEU A 111 -7.27 5.74 3.44
C LEU A 111 -7.55 4.23 3.46
N VAL A 112 -7.17 3.52 2.39
CA VAL A 112 -7.34 2.06 2.31
C VAL A 112 -6.24 1.42 1.50
N ALA A 113 -5.71 0.30 1.99
CA ALA A 113 -4.64 -0.46 1.33
C ALA A 113 -4.87 -1.95 1.48
N SER A 114 -5.20 -2.62 0.38
CA SER A 114 -5.36 -4.07 0.28
C SER A 114 -5.62 -4.51 -1.16
N THR A 115 -6.03 -5.77 -1.34
CA THR A 115 -6.50 -6.34 -2.61
C THR A 115 -7.81 -5.70 -3.07
N PRO A 116 -8.21 -5.88 -4.35
CA PRO A 116 -9.45 -5.31 -4.88
C PRO A 116 -10.69 -5.66 -4.05
N GLU A 117 -10.75 -6.89 -3.49
CA GLU A 117 -11.89 -7.41 -2.75
C GLU A 117 -12.26 -6.53 -1.53
N THR A 118 -11.28 -5.96 -0.88
CA THR A 118 -11.51 -5.12 0.31
C THR A 118 -11.26 -3.64 0.07
N THR A 119 -10.53 -3.26 -0.98
CA THR A 119 -10.29 -1.87 -1.37
C THR A 119 -11.46 -1.26 -2.13
N ASN A 120 -12.04 -2.02 -3.08
CA ASN A 120 -13.14 -1.51 -3.91
C ASN A 120 -14.39 -1.19 -3.09
N PRO A 121 -14.89 -2.06 -2.19
CA PRO A 121 -16.07 -1.74 -1.38
C PRO A 121 -15.88 -0.47 -0.52
N VAL A 122 -14.68 -0.25 0.03
CA VAL A 122 -14.36 0.97 0.79
C VAL A 122 -14.39 2.19 -0.12
N SER A 123 -13.75 2.09 -1.30
CA SER A 123 -13.71 3.18 -2.29
C SER A 123 -15.12 3.51 -2.80
N ASP A 124 -15.99 2.51 -3.00
CA ASP A 124 -17.36 2.73 -3.45
C ASP A 124 -18.21 3.43 -2.39
N GLN A 125 -18.06 3.05 -1.11
CA GLN A 125 -18.72 3.77 -0.01
C GLN A 125 -18.26 5.24 0.05
N CYS A 126 -16.98 5.52 -0.22
CA CYS A 126 -16.47 6.89 -0.27
C CYS A 126 -17.03 7.65 -1.47
N GLU A 127 -17.09 7.03 -2.66
CA GLU A 127 -17.58 7.67 -3.88
C GLU A 127 -19.05 8.05 -3.77
N VAL A 128 -19.90 7.13 -3.28
CA VAL A 128 -21.34 7.37 -3.11
C VAL A 128 -21.62 8.47 -2.09
N ASN A 129 -20.82 8.57 -1.04
CA ASN A 129 -21.00 9.56 0.03
C ASN A 129 -20.18 10.84 -0.17
N GLY A 130 -19.49 11.01 -1.30
CA GLY A 130 -18.65 12.18 -1.57
C GLY A 130 -17.52 12.34 -0.54
N THR A 131 -17.04 11.26 0.05
CA THR A 131 -15.95 11.30 1.03
C THR A 131 -14.62 11.20 0.32
N PRO A 132 -13.69 12.16 0.53
CA PRO A 132 -12.35 12.10 -0.07
C PRO A 132 -11.65 10.79 0.31
N ALA A 133 -11.07 10.10 -0.66
CA ALA A 133 -10.38 8.85 -0.39
C ALA A 133 -9.14 8.67 -1.26
N VAL A 134 -8.11 8.08 -0.66
CA VAL A 134 -6.92 7.59 -1.37
C VAL A 134 -6.75 6.11 -1.05
N SER A 135 -6.50 5.32 -2.09
CA SER A 135 -6.30 3.88 -1.99
C SER A 135 -5.00 3.44 -2.67
N SER A 136 -4.53 2.25 -2.32
CA SER A 136 -3.34 1.65 -2.91
C SER A 136 -3.33 0.12 -2.74
N VAL A 137 -2.26 -0.52 -3.24
CA VAL A 137 -1.91 -1.94 -2.99
C VAL A 137 -2.69 -2.95 -3.82
N CYS A 138 -3.46 -2.54 -4.81
CA CYS A 138 -3.96 -3.43 -5.85
C CYS A 138 -3.73 -2.83 -7.24
N PRO A 139 -3.59 -3.65 -8.30
CA PRO A 139 -3.41 -3.13 -9.65
C PRO A 139 -4.54 -2.18 -10.04
N TRP A 140 -4.19 -1.11 -10.79
CA TRP A 140 -5.16 -0.05 -11.05
C TRP A 140 -6.36 -0.52 -11.88
N GLN A 141 -6.19 -1.52 -12.76
CA GLN A 141 -7.30 -2.00 -13.60
C GLN A 141 -8.42 -2.66 -12.80
N PRO A 142 -8.18 -3.64 -11.91
CA PRO A 142 -9.24 -4.19 -11.07
C PRO A 142 -9.83 -3.16 -10.11
N TRP A 143 -9.05 -2.13 -9.69
CA TRP A 143 -9.62 -1.04 -8.90
C TRP A 143 -10.52 -0.12 -9.74
N PHE A 144 -10.05 0.29 -10.93
CA PHE A 144 -10.74 1.29 -11.74
C PHE A 144 -11.89 0.69 -12.54
N LEU A 145 -11.61 -0.38 -13.33
CA LEU A 145 -12.57 -0.95 -14.26
C LEU A 145 -13.68 -1.73 -13.55
N ALA A 146 -13.36 -2.53 -12.54
CA ALA A 146 -14.36 -3.30 -11.81
C ALA A 146 -15.36 -2.41 -11.03
N ARG A 147 -14.97 -1.18 -10.69
CA ARG A 147 -15.83 -0.15 -10.10
C ARG A 147 -16.61 0.68 -11.14
N GLY A 148 -16.54 0.32 -12.42
CA GLY A 148 -17.22 1.05 -13.49
C GLY A 148 -16.57 2.39 -13.87
N GLY A 149 -15.27 2.56 -13.57
CA GLY A 149 -14.51 3.75 -13.96
C GLY A 149 -14.48 3.94 -15.47
N LYS A 150 -14.79 5.16 -15.93
CA LYS A 150 -14.76 5.55 -17.35
C LYS A 150 -13.45 6.30 -17.61
N PRO A 151 -12.64 5.86 -18.60
CA PRO A 151 -11.31 6.44 -18.85
C PRO A 151 -11.28 7.95 -19.09
N ASP A 152 -12.36 8.53 -19.59
CA ASP A 152 -12.51 9.97 -19.89
C ASP A 152 -13.07 10.79 -18.72
N VAL A 153 -13.68 10.13 -17.72
CA VAL A 153 -14.38 10.81 -16.62
C VAL A 153 -13.73 10.57 -15.27
N GLY A 154 -13.37 9.31 -14.96
CA GLY A 154 -12.85 8.90 -13.65
C GLY A 154 -13.92 8.88 -12.56
N PHE A 155 -13.49 9.14 -11.32
CA PHE A 155 -14.28 9.22 -10.11
C PHE A 155 -14.29 10.65 -9.55
N LYS A 156 -15.29 10.98 -8.72
CA LYS A 156 -15.43 12.32 -8.12
C LYS A 156 -14.58 12.50 -6.88
N SER A 157 -14.51 11.48 -6.01
CA SER A 157 -13.98 11.60 -4.64
C SER A 157 -12.83 10.64 -4.34
N THR A 158 -12.62 9.62 -5.18
CA THR A 158 -11.67 8.53 -4.89
C THR A 158 -10.48 8.52 -5.85
N TYR A 159 -9.29 8.31 -5.30
CA TYR A 159 -8.01 8.31 -6.02
C TYR A 159 -7.21 7.06 -5.66
N HIS A 160 -6.36 6.60 -6.60
CA HIS A 160 -5.60 5.38 -6.41
C HIS A 160 -4.19 5.50 -6.97
N PHE A 161 -3.19 5.00 -6.25
CA PHE A 161 -1.83 4.89 -6.76
C PHE A 161 -1.30 3.47 -6.57
N PHE A 162 -0.99 2.84 -7.67
CA PHE A 162 -0.31 1.55 -7.74
C PHE A 162 0.09 1.26 -9.19
N TRP A 163 0.88 0.21 -9.41
CA TRP A 163 1.21 -0.28 -10.75
C TRP A 163 -0.01 -0.94 -11.44
N GLY A 164 0.12 -1.25 -12.70
CA GLY A 164 -0.93 -1.88 -13.50
C GLY A 164 -0.57 -3.27 -14.02
N LEU A 165 -1.56 -3.95 -14.61
CA LEU A 165 -1.36 -5.28 -15.21
C LEU A 165 -0.27 -5.27 -16.28
N GLU A 166 -0.17 -4.20 -17.06
CA GLU A 166 0.87 -4.04 -18.08
C GLU A 166 2.29 -4.04 -17.48
N ASP A 167 2.43 -3.52 -16.26
CA ASP A 167 3.72 -3.48 -15.58
C ASP A 167 4.14 -4.86 -15.10
N ILE A 168 3.24 -5.58 -14.41
CA ILE A 168 3.55 -6.93 -13.90
C ILE A 168 3.76 -7.94 -15.03
N ILE A 169 2.98 -7.87 -16.10
CA ILE A 169 3.15 -8.70 -17.29
C ILE A 169 4.54 -8.44 -17.89
N GLY A 170 4.92 -7.17 -18.05
CA GLY A 170 6.24 -6.80 -18.58
C GLY A 170 7.39 -7.29 -17.70
N VAL A 171 7.27 -7.14 -16.39
CA VAL A 171 8.26 -7.60 -15.40
C VAL A 171 8.41 -9.12 -15.42
N PHE A 172 7.31 -9.88 -15.46
CA PHE A 172 7.37 -11.33 -15.48
C PHE A 172 7.96 -11.86 -16.80
N ILE A 173 7.56 -11.31 -17.94
CA ILE A 173 8.15 -11.67 -19.24
C ILE A 173 9.66 -11.37 -19.26
N ASP A 174 10.09 -10.21 -18.73
CA ASP A 174 11.52 -9.85 -18.66
C ASP A 174 12.31 -10.86 -17.80
N MET A 175 11.78 -11.24 -16.64
CA MET A 175 12.38 -12.27 -15.79
C MET A 175 12.45 -13.62 -16.51
N TRP A 176 11.37 -14.08 -17.15
CA TRP A 176 11.34 -15.40 -17.80
C TRP A 176 12.23 -15.47 -19.03
N ASN A 177 12.39 -14.39 -19.77
CA ASN A 177 13.31 -14.32 -20.91
C ASN A 177 14.78 -14.48 -20.51
N SER A 178 15.10 -14.32 -19.21
CA SER A 178 16.46 -14.52 -18.71
C SER A 178 16.79 -15.99 -18.36
N VAL A 179 15.80 -16.90 -18.44
CA VAL A 179 15.92 -18.33 -18.14
C VAL A 179 15.49 -19.16 -19.34
N GLU A 180 16.28 -20.15 -19.70
CA GLU A 180 15.93 -21.08 -20.79
C GLU A 180 14.76 -21.98 -20.38
N THR A 181 13.63 -21.86 -21.10
CA THR A 181 12.41 -22.65 -20.88
C THR A 181 11.77 -23.04 -22.21
N ASN A 182 10.83 -23.99 -22.16
CA ASN A 182 9.99 -24.33 -23.33
C ASN A 182 8.86 -23.33 -23.57
N LYS A 183 8.79 -22.24 -22.80
CA LYS A 183 7.77 -21.18 -22.87
C LYS A 183 6.32 -21.67 -22.65
N VAL A 184 6.12 -22.79 -21.98
CA VAL A 184 4.79 -23.26 -21.55
C VAL A 184 4.53 -22.79 -20.12
N VAL A 185 3.49 -22.00 -19.94
CA VAL A 185 3.14 -21.32 -18.70
C VAL A 185 1.86 -21.92 -18.12
N GLY A 186 1.92 -22.49 -16.93
CA GLY A 186 0.75 -22.90 -16.15
C GLY A 186 0.22 -21.73 -15.32
N ALA A 187 -1.05 -21.43 -15.45
CA ALA A 187 -1.69 -20.30 -14.84
C ALA A 187 -2.60 -20.69 -13.68
N LEU A 188 -2.48 -19.99 -12.54
CA LEU A 188 -3.34 -20.14 -11.36
C LEU A 188 -4.10 -18.84 -11.12
N TRP A 189 -5.32 -18.76 -11.64
CA TRP A 189 -6.20 -17.61 -11.53
C TRP A 189 -7.34 -17.89 -10.52
N PRO A 190 -7.29 -17.36 -9.29
CA PRO A 190 -8.41 -17.48 -8.36
C PRO A 190 -9.66 -16.76 -8.91
N ASN A 191 -10.84 -17.17 -8.45
CA ASN A 191 -12.10 -16.51 -8.76
C ASN A 191 -12.31 -15.30 -7.83
N ASP A 192 -11.41 -14.34 -7.95
CA ASP A 192 -11.43 -13.05 -7.25
C ASP A 192 -11.09 -11.90 -8.22
N GLY A 193 -11.11 -10.66 -7.74
CA GLY A 193 -10.87 -9.48 -8.58
C GLY A 193 -9.51 -9.50 -9.28
N ASP A 194 -8.46 -9.91 -8.57
CA ASP A 194 -7.12 -10.04 -9.15
C ASP A 194 -7.05 -11.18 -10.17
N GLY A 195 -7.50 -12.39 -9.78
CA GLY A 195 -7.44 -13.56 -10.66
C GLY A 195 -8.26 -13.39 -11.93
N ASN A 196 -9.42 -12.73 -11.82
CA ASN A 196 -10.24 -12.40 -12.97
C ASN A 196 -9.59 -11.37 -13.89
N ALA A 197 -8.93 -10.34 -13.34
CA ALA A 197 -8.20 -9.35 -14.11
C ALA A 197 -6.92 -9.91 -14.76
N TRP A 198 -6.14 -10.72 -14.01
CA TRP A 198 -4.91 -11.34 -14.55
C TRP A 198 -5.20 -12.36 -15.65
N GLY A 199 -6.25 -13.17 -15.48
CA GLY A 199 -6.66 -14.17 -16.45
C GLY A 199 -7.63 -13.67 -17.52
N ASP A 200 -7.86 -12.35 -17.61
CA ASP A 200 -8.71 -11.76 -18.64
C ASP A 200 -8.13 -12.03 -20.04
N LYS A 201 -8.99 -12.53 -20.95
CA LYS A 201 -8.59 -12.97 -22.29
C LYS A 201 -8.31 -11.82 -23.28
N GLU A 202 -8.67 -10.60 -22.90
CA GLU A 202 -8.49 -9.40 -23.75
C GLU A 202 -7.39 -8.49 -23.21
N ARG A 203 -7.27 -8.35 -21.88
CA ARG A 203 -6.45 -7.33 -21.22
C ARG A 203 -5.46 -7.89 -20.21
N GLY A 204 -5.59 -9.18 -19.84
CA GLY A 204 -4.75 -9.84 -18.85
C GLY A 204 -3.47 -10.46 -19.42
N PHE A 205 -2.96 -11.44 -18.73
CA PHE A 205 -1.77 -12.18 -19.13
C PHE A 205 -1.92 -12.96 -20.43
N PRO A 206 -3.05 -13.67 -20.70
CA PRO A 206 -3.13 -14.55 -21.86
C PRO A 206 -2.76 -13.91 -23.20
N PRO A 207 -3.35 -12.77 -23.63
CA PRO A 207 -3.01 -12.16 -24.92
C PRO A 207 -1.58 -11.61 -24.97
N ALA A 208 -1.08 -11.06 -23.86
CA ALA A 208 0.26 -10.52 -23.81
C ALA A 208 1.32 -11.63 -23.86
N LEU A 209 1.10 -12.75 -23.18
CA LEU A 209 1.98 -13.92 -23.20
C LEU A 209 2.00 -14.57 -24.58
N ALA A 210 0.84 -14.73 -25.23
CA ALA A 210 0.76 -15.24 -26.60
C ALA A 210 1.56 -14.36 -27.57
N LYS A 211 1.45 -13.03 -27.47
CA LYS A 211 2.24 -12.08 -28.24
C LYS A 211 3.74 -12.19 -28.01
N ALA A 212 4.15 -12.55 -26.78
CA ALA A 212 5.55 -12.77 -26.42
C ALA A 212 6.06 -14.19 -26.73
N GLY A 213 5.24 -15.03 -27.36
CA GLY A 213 5.58 -16.39 -27.80
C GLY A 213 5.48 -17.45 -26.70
N TYR A 214 4.72 -17.19 -25.63
CA TYR A 214 4.42 -18.15 -24.57
C TYR A 214 3.08 -18.86 -24.81
N LYS A 215 3.02 -20.16 -24.51
CA LYS A 215 1.78 -20.94 -24.50
C LYS A 215 1.22 -20.94 -23.08
N VAL A 216 0.00 -20.44 -22.89
CA VAL A 216 -0.68 -20.45 -21.58
C VAL A 216 -1.55 -21.68 -21.43
N ILE A 217 -1.40 -22.39 -20.34
CA ILE A 217 -2.26 -23.47 -19.87
C ILE A 217 -3.09 -22.93 -18.72
N ASP A 218 -4.36 -22.68 -18.96
CA ASP A 218 -5.33 -22.17 -18.00
C ASP A 218 -6.36 -23.25 -17.64
N PRO A 219 -6.24 -23.90 -16.47
CA PRO A 219 -7.20 -24.91 -16.01
C PRO A 219 -8.57 -24.35 -15.59
N GLY A 220 -8.76 -23.05 -15.68
CA GLY A 220 -9.95 -22.35 -15.23
C GLY A 220 -9.81 -21.71 -13.84
N ARG A 221 -10.86 -20.99 -13.43
CA ARG A 221 -10.92 -20.32 -12.14
C ARG A 221 -11.16 -21.32 -11.01
N TYR A 222 -10.58 -21.05 -9.85
CA TYR A 222 -10.81 -21.80 -8.62
C TYR A 222 -11.21 -20.83 -7.48
N PRO A 223 -12.01 -21.27 -6.49
CA PRO A 223 -12.35 -20.44 -5.34
C PRO A 223 -11.15 -20.27 -4.41
N ASN A 224 -11.04 -19.11 -3.76
CA ASN A 224 -10.06 -18.91 -2.70
C ASN A 224 -10.30 -19.92 -1.55
N LEU A 225 -9.22 -20.29 -0.85
CA LEU A 225 -9.16 -21.32 0.19
C LEU A 225 -9.43 -22.73 -0.36
N THR A 226 -9.01 -22.99 -1.61
CA THR A 226 -9.00 -24.32 -2.22
C THR A 226 -7.96 -25.21 -1.51
N ASP A 227 -8.37 -26.40 -1.11
CA ASP A 227 -7.53 -27.39 -0.41
C ASP A 227 -6.98 -28.50 -1.31
N ASP A 228 -7.46 -28.62 -2.56
CA ASP A 228 -7.00 -29.62 -3.54
C ASP A 228 -6.73 -28.98 -4.92
N PHE A 229 -5.48 -29.04 -5.34
CA PHE A 229 -4.98 -28.58 -6.65
C PHE A 229 -4.54 -29.74 -7.57
N SER A 230 -4.92 -30.99 -7.25
CA SER A 230 -4.48 -32.16 -8.00
C SER A 230 -4.83 -32.09 -9.47
N SER A 231 -5.99 -31.55 -9.83
CA SER A 231 -6.43 -31.38 -11.23
C SER A 231 -5.52 -30.40 -12.00
N GLN A 232 -5.19 -29.25 -11.41
CA GLN A 232 -4.31 -28.26 -11.99
C GLN A 232 -2.89 -28.84 -12.18
N ILE A 233 -2.36 -29.51 -11.15
CA ILE A 233 -1.04 -30.15 -11.17
C ILE A 233 -0.97 -31.24 -12.25
N ALA A 234 -1.97 -32.13 -12.35
CA ALA A 234 -2.03 -33.16 -13.38
C ALA A 234 -2.04 -32.54 -14.79
N THR A 235 -2.80 -31.46 -14.98
CA THR A 235 -2.84 -30.72 -16.25
C THR A 235 -1.47 -30.12 -16.56
N PHE A 236 -0.81 -29.46 -15.61
CA PHE A 236 0.52 -28.86 -15.83
C PHE A 236 1.58 -29.90 -16.16
N LYS A 237 1.55 -31.07 -15.52
CA LYS A 237 2.44 -32.19 -15.84
C LYS A 237 2.22 -32.70 -17.27
N ARG A 238 0.97 -32.96 -17.65
CA ARG A 238 0.61 -33.43 -19.01
C ARG A 238 1.06 -32.46 -20.09
N GLU A 239 0.88 -31.16 -19.86
CA GLU A 239 1.21 -30.09 -20.80
C GLU A 239 2.70 -29.67 -20.73
N LYS A 240 3.51 -30.33 -19.90
CA LYS A 240 4.95 -30.04 -19.72
C LYS A 240 5.24 -28.59 -19.34
N VAL A 241 4.47 -28.05 -18.42
CA VAL A 241 4.63 -26.67 -17.92
C VAL A 241 6.00 -26.51 -17.26
N GLU A 242 6.79 -25.54 -17.71
CA GLU A 242 8.07 -25.16 -17.12
C GLU A 242 8.04 -23.83 -16.35
N ILE A 243 7.00 -23.03 -16.54
CA ILE A 243 6.79 -21.78 -15.83
C ILE A 243 5.42 -21.84 -15.14
N VAL A 244 5.35 -21.58 -13.84
CA VAL A 244 4.09 -21.40 -13.14
C VAL A 244 3.93 -19.92 -12.77
N THR A 245 2.76 -19.37 -13.06
CA THR A 245 2.38 -18.02 -12.67
C THR A 245 0.97 -17.98 -12.11
N GLY A 246 0.62 -16.90 -11.46
CA GLY A 246 -0.71 -16.69 -10.89
C GLY A 246 -0.71 -15.65 -9.78
N VAL A 247 -1.90 -15.46 -9.21
CA VAL A 247 -2.11 -14.47 -8.14
C VAL A 247 -2.92 -15.07 -6.97
N PRO A 248 -2.57 -16.30 -6.53
CA PRO A 248 -3.22 -16.95 -5.39
C PRO A 248 -3.02 -16.15 -4.10
N ILE A 249 -3.95 -16.31 -3.16
CA ILE A 249 -3.73 -15.89 -1.78
C ILE A 249 -2.65 -16.78 -1.11
N PRO A 250 -1.96 -16.32 -0.04
CA PRO A 250 -0.87 -17.08 0.60
C PRO A 250 -1.22 -18.52 1.00
N PRO A 251 -2.39 -18.84 1.59
CA PRO A 251 -2.75 -20.22 1.90
C PRO A 251 -2.82 -21.12 0.67
N ASP A 252 -3.45 -20.66 -0.42
CA ASP A 252 -3.67 -21.43 -1.64
C ASP A 252 -2.34 -21.75 -2.34
N TRP A 253 -1.43 -20.77 -2.41
CA TRP A 253 -0.09 -21.01 -2.92
C TRP A 253 0.66 -22.05 -2.10
N THR A 254 0.57 -21.97 -0.78
CA THR A 254 1.21 -22.94 0.11
C THR A 254 0.68 -24.36 -0.14
N THR A 255 -0.64 -24.51 -0.28
CA THR A 255 -1.31 -25.78 -0.57
C THR A 255 -0.89 -26.30 -1.95
N PHE A 256 -1.04 -25.50 -2.99
CA PHE A 256 -0.64 -25.87 -4.36
C PHE A 256 0.83 -26.33 -4.41
N TRP A 257 1.74 -25.54 -3.85
CA TRP A 257 3.17 -25.80 -4.00
C TRP A 257 3.63 -27.06 -3.24
N LYS A 258 3.06 -27.33 -2.07
CA LYS A 258 3.31 -28.58 -1.34
C LYS A 258 2.76 -29.79 -2.08
N GLN A 259 1.55 -29.71 -2.62
CA GLN A 259 0.95 -30.77 -3.43
C GLN A 259 1.74 -30.99 -4.73
N ALA A 260 2.19 -29.93 -5.39
CA ALA A 260 3.05 -30.00 -6.58
C ALA A 260 4.34 -30.77 -6.28
N ALA A 261 4.99 -30.44 -5.15
CA ALA A 261 6.20 -31.15 -4.71
C ALA A 261 5.96 -32.64 -4.44
N GLN A 262 4.86 -32.96 -3.73
CA GLN A 262 4.47 -34.35 -3.42
C GLN A 262 4.15 -35.14 -4.68
N GLN A 263 3.55 -34.54 -5.68
CA GLN A 263 3.22 -35.18 -6.96
C GLN A 263 4.37 -35.15 -7.97
N GLY A 264 5.57 -34.70 -7.58
CA GLY A 264 6.75 -34.65 -8.44
C GLY A 264 6.65 -33.64 -9.58
N PHE A 265 5.84 -32.59 -9.45
CA PHE A 265 5.80 -31.49 -10.40
C PHE A 265 6.88 -30.44 -10.02
N ARG A 266 7.80 -30.19 -10.94
CA ARG A 266 8.97 -29.33 -10.75
C ARG A 266 9.13 -28.38 -11.95
N PRO A 267 8.48 -27.21 -11.97
CA PRO A 267 8.73 -26.21 -13.01
C PRO A 267 10.12 -25.60 -12.86
N LYS A 268 10.67 -25.02 -13.92
CA LYS A 268 11.92 -24.25 -13.88
C LYS A 268 11.76 -22.87 -13.22
N VAL A 269 10.58 -22.27 -13.35
CA VAL A 269 10.28 -20.93 -12.81
C VAL A 269 8.91 -20.95 -12.13
N ALA A 270 8.82 -20.30 -10.98
CA ALA A 270 7.56 -19.94 -10.33
C ALA A 270 7.59 -18.43 -10.02
N SER A 271 6.77 -17.66 -10.76
CA SER A 271 6.61 -16.22 -10.57
C SER A 271 5.16 -15.93 -10.14
N ILE A 272 4.98 -15.69 -8.85
CA ILE A 272 3.67 -15.67 -8.21
C ILE A 272 3.43 -14.32 -7.55
N GLY A 273 2.35 -13.68 -7.94
CA GLY A 273 1.87 -12.46 -7.32
C GLY A 273 1.15 -12.70 -6.01
N LYS A 274 0.86 -11.64 -5.26
CA LYS A 274 0.09 -11.64 -4.00
C LYS A 274 0.68 -12.55 -2.90
N ALA A 275 0.80 -13.84 -3.14
CA ALA A 275 1.21 -14.81 -2.12
C ALA A 275 2.67 -14.67 -1.67
N LEU A 276 3.56 -14.29 -2.57
CA LEU A 276 5.01 -14.24 -2.30
C LEU A 276 5.52 -12.84 -1.90
N LEU A 277 4.63 -11.94 -1.51
CA LEU A 277 4.97 -10.58 -1.05
C LEU A 277 5.53 -10.57 0.39
N PHE A 278 5.29 -11.64 1.13
CA PHE A 278 5.49 -11.69 2.58
C PHE A 278 6.57 -12.73 2.93
N PRO A 279 7.62 -12.37 3.71
CA PRO A 279 8.63 -13.32 4.16
C PRO A 279 8.05 -14.57 4.80
N ARG A 280 7.02 -14.41 5.65
CA ARG A 280 6.36 -15.54 6.34
C ARG A 280 5.73 -16.55 5.38
N SER A 281 5.17 -16.08 4.25
CA SER A 281 4.58 -16.97 3.25
C SER A 281 5.63 -17.86 2.59
N VAL A 282 6.83 -17.31 2.36
CA VAL A 282 7.96 -18.06 1.81
C VAL A 282 8.56 -19.00 2.86
N GLU A 283 8.68 -18.57 4.10
CA GLU A 283 9.15 -19.38 5.23
C GLU A 283 8.25 -20.59 5.50
N ALA A 284 6.92 -20.44 5.32
CA ALA A 284 5.95 -21.53 5.49
C ALA A 284 6.14 -22.68 4.47
N LEU A 285 6.84 -22.42 3.37
CA LEU A 285 7.18 -23.42 2.35
C LEU A 285 8.43 -24.23 2.72
N GLY A 286 9.13 -23.86 3.78
CA GLY A 286 10.39 -24.51 4.13
C GLY A 286 11.43 -24.35 3.03
N ASP A 287 12.13 -25.43 2.68
CA ASP A 287 13.16 -25.42 1.63
C ASP A 287 12.60 -25.20 0.23
N LEU A 288 11.32 -25.49 0.03
CA LEU A 288 10.61 -25.25 -1.22
C LEU A 288 10.42 -23.75 -1.53
N GLY A 289 10.71 -22.85 -0.60
CA GLY A 289 10.65 -21.40 -0.80
C GLY A 289 11.84 -20.81 -1.56
N ASP A 290 12.96 -21.54 -1.68
CA ASP A 290 14.18 -21.04 -2.34
C ASP A 290 14.00 -20.94 -3.85
N GLY A 291 14.27 -19.79 -4.43
CA GLY A 291 14.25 -19.54 -5.87
C GLY A 291 12.91 -19.06 -6.42
N MET A 292 11.87 -18.90 -5.61
CA MET A 292 10.59 -18.32 -6.07
C MET A 292 10.74 -16.86 -6.41
N SER A 293 10.03 -16.40 -7.43
CA SER A 293 10.02 -15.00 -7.87
C SER A 293 8.63 -14.37 -7.75
N THR A 294 8.62 -13.04 -7.65
CA THR A 294 7.40 -12.25 -7.50
C THR A 294 7.61 -10.83 -8.02
N GLU A 295 6.54 -10.08 -8.13
CA GLU A 295 6.59 -8.63 -8.26
C GLU A 295 7.19 -7.98 -7.01
N VAL A 296 7.93 -6.90 -7.23
CA VAL A 296 8.52 -6.11 -6.16
C VAL A 296 8.20 -4.64 -6.35
N TRP A 297 7.44 -4.09 -5.45
CA TRP A 297 6.96 -2.71 -5.47
C TRP A 297 7.62 -1.85 -4.40
N TRP A 298 8.24 -2.45 -3.41
CA TRP A 298 9.04 -1.75 -2.42
C TRP A 298 10.01 -2.69 -1.69
N THR A 299 11.24 -2.21 -1.47
CA THR A 299 12.29 -2.86 -0.67
C THR A 299 13.17 -1.79 -0.03
N PRO A 300 14.05 -2.15 0.92
CA PRO A 300 15.09 -1.26 1.44
C PRO A 300 16.03 -0.68 0.37
N GLN A 301 16.16 -1.33 -0.80
CA GLN A 301 17.01 -0.89 -1.90
C GLN A 301 16.37 0.19 -2.78
N HIS A 302 15.08 0.49 -2.61
CA HIS A 302 14.42 1.54 -3.38
C HIS A 302 15.04 2.91 -3.04
N PRO A 303 15.37 3.76 -4.05
CA PRO A 303 16.11 5.00 -3.85
C PRO A 303 15.23 6.17 -3.37
N PHE A 304 14.11 5.88 -2.72
CA PHE A 304 13.12 6.87 -2.30
C PHE A 304 13.23 7.21 -0.82
N LYS A 305 12.65 8.35 -0.45
CA LYS A 305 12.65 8.88 0.92
C LYS A 305 11.26 9.33 1.32
N SER A 306 10.94 9.16 2.59
CA SER A 306 9.71 9.67 3.17
C SER A 306 9.64 11.20 3.13
N SER A 307 8.54 11.75 2.63
CA SER A 307 8.23 13.18 2.70
C SER A 307 7.83 13.63 4.12
N LEU A 308 7.43 12.70 5.00
CA LEU A 308 7.04 12.99 6.37
C LEU A 308 8.24 13.05 7.32
N THR A 309 9.21 12.14 7.15
CA THR A 309 10.31 11.96 8.10
C THR A 309 11.69 12.20 7.51
N GLY A 310 11.82 12.22 6.17
CA GLY A 310 13.10 12.27 5.47
C GLY A 310 13.84 10.93 5.45
N ALA A 311 13.33 9.89 6.12
CA ALA A 311 13.97 8.58 6.18
C ALA A 311 14.03 7.93 4.79
N SER A 312 15.17 7.31 4.44
CA SER A 312 15.28 6.46 3.25
C SER A 312 14.52 5.16 3.45
N ALA A 313 14.23 4.44 2.34
CA ALA A 313 13.61 3.12 2.40
C ALA A 313 14.42 2.15 3.29
N ALA A 314 15.76 2.17 3.17
CA ALA A 314 16.64 1.36 4.01
C ALA A 314 16.52 1.70 5.51
N ALA A 315 16.54 2.98 5.86
CA ALA A 315 16.41 3.42 7.25
C ALA A 315 15.05 3.06 7.83
N PHE A 316 13.98 3.21 7.04
CA PHE A 316 12.61 2.89 7.45
C PHE A 316 12.41 1.39 7.68
N ALA A 317 12.94 0.54 6.79
CA ALA A 317 12.92 -0.91 6.97
C ALA A 317 13.73 -1.36 8.19
N ALA A 318 14.91 -0.75 8.42
CA ALA A 318 15.73 -1.06 9.59
C ALA A 318 15.03 -0.66 10.90
N GLU A 319 14.33 0.48 10.93
CA GLU A 319 13.52 0.90 12.07
C GLU A 319 12.39 -0.09 12.37
N TYR A 320 11.64 -0.50 11.33
CA TYR A 320 10.60 -1.52 11.43
C TYR A 320 11.15 -2.82 12.05
N THR A 321 12.26 -3.34 11.50
CA THR A 321 12.86 -4.58 11.98
C THR A 321 13.36 -4.43 13.43
N ARG A 322 13.97 -3.29 13.79
CA ARG A 322 14.44 -3.02 15.14
C ARG A 322 13.30 -3.02 16.17
N GLU A 323 12.16 -2.37 15.84
CA GLU A 323 11.04 -2.21 16.77
C GLU A 323 10.16 -3.45 16.85
N THR A 324 9.89 -4.09 15.70
CA THR A 324 8.94 -5.21 15.63
C THR A 324 9.59 -6.58 15.75
N LYS A 325 10.92 -6.68 15.57
CA LYS A 325 11.67 -7.95 15.43
C LYS A 325 11.23 -8.81 14.24
N LYS A 326 10.58 -8.19 13.26
CA LYS A 326 10.14 -8.84 12.03
C LYS A 326 10.96 -8.36 10.85
N GLN A 327 11.10 -9.20 9.83
CA GLN A 327 11.62 -8.77 8.54
C GLN A 327 10.63 -7.81 7.88
N TRP A 328 11.14 -6.81 7.15
CA TRP A 328 10.32 -5.88 6.39
C TRP A 328 9.43 -6.60 5.36
N THR A 329 8.34 -5.99 4.99
CA THR A 329 7.38 -6.47 3.98
C THR A 329 7.05 -5.35 3.01
N GLN A 330 6.66 -5.67 1.79
CA GLN A 330 6.41 -4.68 0.74
C GLN A 330 5.29 -3.68 1.10
N PRO A 331 4.18 -4.08 1.74
CA PRO A 331 3.16 -3.13 2.21
C PRO A 331 3.68 -2.04 3.13
N LEU A 332 4.77 -2.26 3.88
CA LEU A 332 5.34 -1.28 4.81
C LEU A 332 5.55 0.10 4.17
N GLY A 333 6.19 0.13 2.98
CA GLY A 333 6.43 1.38 2.24
C GLY A 333 5.15 2.01 1.72
N PHE A 334 4.23 1.20 1.21
CA PHE A 334 2.98 1.69 0.61
C PHE A 334 1.97 2.20 1.63
N ILE A 335 1.84 1.55 2.79
CA ILE A 335 1.01 2.06 3.88
C ILE A 335 1.56 3.42 4.35
N HIS A 336 2.89 3.54 4.51
CA HIS A 336 3.49 4.83 4.86
C HIS A 336 3.22 5.90 3.79
N ALA A 337 3.41 5.60 2.50
CA ALA A 337 3.15 6.51 1.40
C ALA A 337 1.68 6.94 1.31
N LEU A 338 0.75 6.06 1.68
CA LEU A 338 -0.67 6.39 1.72
C LEU A 338 -0.94 7.51 2.73
N PHE A 339 -0.31 7.47 3.92
CA PHE A 339 -0.38 8.56 4.89
C PHE A 339 0.39 9.81 4.42
N GLU A 340 1.51 9.67 3.71
CA GLU A 340 2.23 10.81 3.11
C GLU A 340 1.30 11.61 2.19
N VAL A 341 0.63 10.92 1.25
CA VAL A 341 -0.31 11.54 0.30
C VAL A 341 -1.51 12.16 1.02
N GLY A 342 -2.11 11.42 1.96
CA GLY A 342 -3.28 11.92 2.70
C GLY A 342 -2.99 13.16 3.52
N LEU A 343 -1.88 13.17 4.26
CA LEU A 343 -1.48 14.30 5.09
C LEU A 343 -1.02 15.51 4.27
N ASP A 344 -0.34 15.28 3.15
CA ASP A 344 0.03 16.35 2.21
C ASP A 344 -1.22 17.01 1.62
N ALA A 345 -2.21 16.22 1.18
CA ALA A 345 -3.47 16.74 0.67
C ALA A 345 -4.21 17.58 1.73
N LEU A 346 -4.31 17.10 2.97
CA LEU A 346 -4.93 17.84 4.07
C LEU A 346 -4.19 19.17 4.36
N LYS A 347 -2.84 19.19 4.32
CA LYS A 347 -2.05 20.41 4.52
C LYS A 347 -2.31 21.46 3.43
N ARG A 348 -2.55 21.03 2.19
CA ARG A 348 -2.77 21.90 1.02
C ARG A 348 -4.23 22.29 0.82
N ALA A 349 -5.17 21.58 1.45
CA ALA A 349 -6.59 21.85 1.31
C ALA A 349 -6.95 23.29 1.66
N ALA A 350 -7.78 23.93 0.85
CA ALA A 350 -8.25 25.28 1.09
C ALA A 350 -9.08 25.36 2.38
N SER A 351 -9.80 24.30 2.70
CA SER A 351 -10.52 24.10 3.96
C SER A 351 -10.60 22.61 4.27
N VAL A 352 -10.49 22.24 5.54
CA VAL A 352 -10.74 20.87 6.01
C VAL A 352 -12.22 20.64 6.36
N ASP A 353 -13.01 21.70 6.38
CA ASP A 353 -14.46 21.64 6.60
C ASP A 353 -15.23 21.36 5.29
N ASP A 354 -14.56 21.50 4.15
CA ASP A 354 -15.11 21.24 2.81
C ASP A 354 -14.45 20.01 2.19
N LYS A 355 -15.21 18.94 2.05
CA LYS A 355 -14.76 17.70 1.38
C LYS A 355 -14.31 17.94 -0.07
N GLY A 356 -14.96 18.88 -0.78
CA GLY A 356 -14.57 19.26 -2.13
C GLY A 356 -13.18 19.91 -2.19
N ALA A 357 -12.84 20.71 -1.18
CA ALA A 357 -11.51 21.31 -1.06
C ALA A 357 -10.42 20.24 -0.79
N ILE A 358 -10.73 19.20 -0.01
CA ILE A 358 -9.83 18.08 0.22
C ILE A 358 -9.65 17.27 -1.07
N VAL A 359 -10.73 16.98 -1.80
CA VAL A 359 -10.67 16.30 -3.12
C VAL A 359 -9.82 17.08 -4.10
N ALA A 360 -10.01 18.42 -4.18
CA ALA A 360 -9.21 19.27 -5.05
C ALA A 360 -7.72 19.24 -4.67
N ALA A 361 -7.40 19.19 -3.38
CA ALA A 361 -6.03 19.04 -2.91
C ALA A 361 -5.44 17.66 -3.24
N ILE A 362 -6.22 16.58 -3.13
CA ILE A 362 -5.78 15.24 -3.59
C ILE A 362 -5.49 15.30 -5.09
N LYS A 363 -6.41 15.80 -5.90
CA LYS A 363 -6.24 15.92 -7.36
C LYS A 363 -4.96 16.67 -7.75
N ALA A 364 -4.58 17.69 -6.98
CA ALA A 364 -3.40 18.50 -7.21
C ALA A 364 -2.11 17.90 -6.62
N THR A 365 -2.12 16.65 -6.15
CA THR A 365 -0.93 16.01 -5.57
C THR A 365 0.20 15.90 -6.60
N ASN A 366 1.39 16.36 -6.19
CA ASN A 366 2.66 16.16 -6.85
C ASN A 366 3.73 16.02 -5.75
N LEU A 367 3.91 14.80 -5.29
CA LEU A 367 4.67 14.50 -4.07
C LEU A 367 5.67 13.36 -4.30
N ASN A 368 6.91 13.55 -3.88
CA ASN A 368 7.86 12.45 -3.77
C ASN A 368 7.63 11.72 -2.44
N THR A 369 7.34 10.44 -2.52
CA THR A 369 7.01 9.58 -1.38
C THR A 369 8.04 8.47 -1.19
N LEU A 370 7.89 7.69 -0.13
CA LEU A 370 8.72 6.52 0.15
C LEU A 370 8.62 5.42 -0.94
N VAL A 371 7.61 5.48 -1.83
CA VAL A 371 7.42 4.54 -2.95
C VAL A 371 7.65 5.19 -4.33
N GLY A 372 8.14 6.42 -4.33
CA GLY A 372 8.40 7.21 -5.54
C GLY A 372 7.46 8.39 -5.71
N PRO A 373 7.50 9.04 -6.87
CA PRO A 373 6.67 10.22 -7.13
C PRO A 373 5.21 9.82 -7.37
N ILE A 374 4.30 10.56 -6.74
CA ILE A 374 2.85 10.43 -6.89
C ILE A 374 2.31 11.72 -7.51
N SER A 375 1.71 11.59 -8.71
CA SER A 375 1.07 12.72 -9.42
C SER A 375 -0.01 12.19 -10.36
N TRP A 376 -1.25 12.57 -10.11
CA TRP A 376 -2.40 12.15 -10.91
C TRP A 376 -2.38 12.71 -12.34
N ALA A 377 -1.68 13.80 -12.57
CA ALA A 377 -1.57 14.45 -13.90
C ALA A 377 -0.88 13.56 -14.95
N LYS A 378 -0.17 12.52 -14.53
CA LYS A 378 0.58 11.59 -15.40
C LYS A 378 0.05 10.16 -15.34
N GLY A 379 -1.15 9.98 -14.82
CA GLY A 379 -1.77 8.66 -14.70
C GLY A 379 -2.27 8.09 -16.03
N PRO A 380 -2.49 6.78 -16.11
CA PRO A 380 -3.04 6.12 -17.30
C PRO A 380 -4.50 6.47 -17.56
N VAL A 381 -5.24 6.79 -16.51
CA VAL A 381 -6.65 7.24 -16.53
C VAL A 381 -6.84 8.26 -15.39
N PRO A 382 -7.94 9.05 -15.42
CA PRO A 382 -8.25 9.96 -14.31
C PRO A 382 -8.28 9.24 -12.96
N ASN A 383 -7.87 9.92 -11.89
CA ASN A 383 -7.82 9.42 -10.50
C ASN A 383 -6.81 8.29 -10.24
N VAL A 384 -6.03 7.90 -11.21
CA VAL A 384 -5.00 6.85 -11.09
C VAL A 384 -3.62 7.42 -11.36
N THR A 385 -2.64 7.03 -10.56
CA THR A 385 -1.22 7.22 -10.89
C THR A 385 -0.45 5.93 -10.66
N LYS A 386 0.58 5.70 -11.47
CA LYS A 386 1.39 4.48 -11.39
C LYS A 386 2.62 4.69 -10.51
N THR A 387 2.98 3.62 -9.82
CA THR A 387 4.23 3.52 -9.06
C THR A 387 5.21 2.60 -9.76
N PRO A 388 6.52 2.71 -9.50
CA PRO A 388 7.52 1.79 -10.03
C PRO A 388 7.23 0.34 -9.64
N LEU A 389 7.53 -0.59 -10.55
CA LEU A 389 7.48 -2.03 -10.32
C LEU A 389 8.76 -2.67 -10.86
N VAL A 390 9.32 -3.59 -10.08
CA VAL A 390 10.48 -4.40 -10.46
C VAL A 390 10.20 -5.88 -10.17
N GLY A 391 11.05 -6.77 -10.65
CA GLY A 391 10.95 -8.20 -10.38
C GLY A 391 11.97 -8.65 -9.36
N GLY A 392 11.58 -9.55 -8.45
CA GLY A 392 12.46 -10.08 -7.44
C GLY A 392 12.40 -11.59 -7.29
N GLN A 393 13.42 -12.13 -6.67
CA GLN A 393 13.56 -13.56 -6.38
C GLN A 393 13.95 -13.75 -4.92
N TRP A 394 13.22 -14.63 -4.24
CA TRP A 394 13.57 -15.10 -2.91
C TRP A 394 14.73 -16.07 -2.95
N GLY A 395 15.70 -15.85 -2.10
CA GLY A 395 16.84 -16.75 -1.93
C GLY A 395 17.17 -16.95 -0.46
N ARG A 396 18.03 -17.93 -0.13
CA ARG A 396 18.52 -18.08 1.24
C ARG A 396 19.21 -16.80 1.69
N GLY A 397 18.72 -16.22 2.78
CA GLY A 397 19.29 -15.04 3.39
C GLY A 397 20.49 -15.37 4.27
N LYS A 398 21.27 -14.33 4.60
CA LYS A 398 22.40 -14.42 5.53
C LYS A 398 21.93 -14.26 7.00
N ASP A 399 21.11 -13.25 7.25
CA ASP A 399 20.63 -12.88 8.59
C ASP A 399 19.16 -13.28 8.83
N VAL A 400 18.46 -13.64 7.77
CA VAL A 400 17.07 -14.10 7.74
C VAL A 400 16.98 -15.39 6.93
N ARG A 401 15.91 -16.16 7.11
CA ARG A 401 15.79 -17.44 6.37
C ARG A 401 15.72 -17.24 4.86
N PHE A 402 14.97 -16.24 4.41
CA PHE A 402 14.88 -15.85 3.00
C PHE A 402 15.02 -14.34 2.87
N ASP A 403 15.76 -13.92 1.84
CA ASP A 403 15.90 -12.51 1.48
C ASP A 403 15.52 -12.28 0.01
N MET A 404 15.07 -11.08 -0.29
CA MET A 404 14.60 -10.70 -1.62
C MET A 404 15.73 -10.01 -2.40
N THR A 405 16.06 -10.54 -3.56
CA THR A 405 16.97 -9.93 -4.52
C THR A 405 16.19 -9.39 -5.70
N ILE A 406 16.37 -8.11 -6.05
CA ILE A 406 15.81 -7.53 -7.26
C ILE A 406 16.58 -8.08 -8.46
N VAL A 407 15.89 -8.74 -9.39
CA VAL A 407 16.48 -9.45 -10.54
C VAL A 407 16.05 -8.89 -11.90
N SER A 408 15.04 -8.02 -11.94
CA SER A 408 14.59 -7.29 -13.13
C SER A 408 14.15 -5.89 -12.73
N ASN A 409 14.68 -4.86 -13.41
CA ASN A 409 14.33 -3.44 -13.18
C ASN A 409 14.07 -2.67 -14.48
N ARG A 410 13.76 -3.38 -15.56
CA ARG A 410 13.59 -2.77 -16.89
C ARG A 410 12.57 -1.64 -16.89
N SER A 411 11.48 -1.77 -16.15
CA SER A 411 10.42 -0.76 -16.02
C SER A 411 10.77 0.41 -15.10
N ALA A 412 11.81 0.24 -14.25
CA ALA A 412 12.25 1.23 -13.26
C ALA A 412 13.77 1.16 -13.06
N PRO A 413 14.58 1.59 -14.07
CA PRO A 413 16.03 1.38 -14.08
C PRO A 413 16.79 2.15 -12.99
N ASN A 414 16.16 3.10 -12.34
CA ASN A 414 16.68 3.79 -11.17
C ASN A 414 16.67 2.96 -9.88
N ILE A 415 16.00 1.81 -9.87
CA ILE A 415 16.03 0.86 -8.76
C ILE A 415 17.10 -0.19 -9.08
N PRO A 416 18.14 -0.34 -8.24
CA PRO A 416 19.28 -1.22 -8.56
C PRO A 416 18.89 -2.70 -8.52
N THR A 417 19.46 -3.50 -9.40
CA THR A 417 19.39 -4.97 -9.33
C THR A 417 20.53 -5.53 -8.48
N GLY A 418 20.23 -6.61 -7.74
CA GLY A 418 21.23 -7.37 -6.96
C GLY A 418 21.66 -8.70 -7.60
N GLY A 419 21.03 -9.08 -8.73
CA GLY A 419 21.32 -10.36 -9.38
C GLY A 419 20.51 -10.57 -10.67
N LYS A 420 20.47 -11.85 -11.11
CA LYS A 420 19.64 -12.32 -12.22
C LYS A 420 18.73 -13.44 -11.72
N LEU A 421 17.59 -13.62 -12.37
CA LEU A 421 16.69 -14.74 -12.08
C LEU A 421 17.43 -16.07 -12.29
N ARG A 422 17.35 -16.95 -11.31
CA ARG A 422 17.88 -18.31 -11.36
C ARG A 422 16.72 -19.30 -11.50
N PRO A 423 16.85 -20.38 -12.28
CA PRO A 423 15.85 -21.43 -12.27
C PRO A 423 15.74 -22.07 -10.89
N LEU A 424 14.56 -22.62 -10.60
CA LEU A 424 14.33 -23.45 -9.42
C LEU A 424 15.24 -24.66 -9.46
N LYS A 425 15.74 -25.09 -8.31
CA LYS A 425 16.55 -26.31 -8.21
C LYS A 425 15.69 -27.51 -8.62
N GLN A 426 16.19 -28.28 -9.58
CA GLN A 426 15.65 -29.57 -9.90
C GLN A 426 16.20 -30.56 -8.86
N ALA A 427 15.31 -31.34 -8.22
CA ALA A 427 15.71 -32.36 -7.24
C ALA A 427 16.32 -33.58 -7.93
#